data_ab11dfe4c9816da34837b44f56198f15
#
_entry.id   ab11dfe4c9816da34837b44f56198f15
#
_cell.length_a   1.000
_cell.length_b   1.000
_cell.length_c   1.000
_cell.angle_alpha   90.00
_cell.angle_beta   90.00
_cell.angle_gamma   90.00
#
_symmetry.space_group_name_H-M   'P 1'
#
loop_
_entity.id
_entity.type
_entity.pdbx_description
1 polymer ?
#
loop_
_entity_poly.entity_id
_entity_poly.type
_entity_poly.pdbx_seq_one_letter_code
_entity_poly.pdbx_strand_id
1 'polypeptide(L)'
;MAPLVSLSLPLPCAVPASSLPPRAEPDASSSFHPPASSSSSPRGGRLALAAAQPGSGRRWVGRWRAGVSSFSFLAPFFAGNKEKENREKAERLKEELLAAIRPLDRGVDATAEDKERVEKIVQQLEEVNQVKEPLKSDLLNGKWELLYTTSESILQPQRPKFLRPFGTIYQAINTDTLRAQNMETWPYFNQVTANLVPLNSRRVAVRFDYFKIFNLISIKAPGSGKGELEITYLDEELRASRGDKGNLFILKMVDPAYRVPL
;
A
#
# COMPACT_ATOMS: atom_id res chain seq x y z
N MET A 1 -40.90 -9.63 -19.59
CA MET A 1 -40.01 -8.47 -19.49
C MET A 1 -39.40 -8.51 -18.11
N ALA A 2 -38.21 -9.04 -17.98
CA ALA A 2 -37.48 -9.09 -16.72
C ALA A 2 -36.66 -7.79 -16.55
N PRO A 3 -36.62 -7.15 -15.37
CA PRO A 3 -35.83 -5.96 -15.18
C PRO A 3 -34.36 -6.32 -15.24
N LEU A 4 -33.61 -5.56 -16.02
CA LEU A 4 -32.14 -5.55 -16.04
C LEU A 4 -31.64 -5.21 -14.62
N VAL A 5 -31.21 -6.23 -13.89
CA VAL A 5 -30.48 -6.04 -12.63
C VAL A 5 -29.13 -5.46 -12.98
N SER A 6 -28.96 -4.17 -12.66
CA SER A 6 -27.67 -3.50 -12.75
C SER A 6 -26.69 -4.21 -11.82
N LEU A 7 -25.82 -5.01 -12.39
CA LEU A 7 -24.73 -5.72 -11.71
C LEU A 7 -23.61 -4.73 -11.40
N SER A 8 -23.76 -4.01 -10.31
CA SER A 8 -22.64 -3.25 -9.74
C SER A 8 -21.73 -4.24 -9.00
N LEU A 9 -20.65 -4.66 -9.65
CA LEU A 9 -19.57 -5.42 -9.02
C LEU A 9 -18.96 -4.59 -7.88
N PRO A 10 -18.72 -5.16 -6.71
CA PRO A 10 -17.97 -4.47 -5.66
C PRO A 10 -16.52 -4.33 -6.10
N LEU A 11 -16.18 -3.17 -6.61
CA LEU A 11 -14.80 -2.78 -6.84
C LEU A 11 -14.21 -2.35 -5.48
N PRO A 12 -13.17 -3.01 -4.99
CA PRO A 12 -12.43 -2.48 -3.85
C PRO A 12 -11.61 -1.27 -4.29
N CYS A 13 -12.18 -0.10 -4.46
CA CYS A 13 -11.60 1.17 -4.92
C CYS A 13 -12.25 1.75 -6.21
N ALA A 14 -13.56 1.63 -6.40
CA ALA A 14 -14.22 2.42 -7.44
C ALA A 14 -14.54 3.82 -6.91
N VAL A 15 -13.91 4.83 -7.47
CA VAL A 15 -14.25 6.24 -7.26
C VAL A 15 -15.55 6.53 -8.03
N PRO A 16 -16.65 7.01 -7.42
CA PRO A 16 -17.74 7.56 -8.17
C PRO A 16 -17.25 8.85 -8.88
N ALA A 17 -17.42 8.90 -10.19
CA ALA A 17 -17.25 10.11 -10.97
C ALA A 17 -18.39 11.08 -10.59
N SER A 18 -18.11 12.03 -9.72
CA SER A 18 -19.01 13.17 -9.51
C SER A 18 -18.21 14.41 -9.09
N SER A 19 -18.48 15.47 -9.84
CA SER A 19 -18.08 16.87 -9.69
C SER A 19 -16.71 17.25 -10.26
N LEU A 20 -16.68 17.41 -11.58
CA LEU A 20 -15.85 18.42 -12.22
C LEU A 20 -16.56 19.78 -12.07
N PRO A 21 -15.86 20.85 -11.68
CA PRO A 21 -16.41 22.21 -11.78
C PRO A 21 -16.59 22.59 -13.25
N PRO A 22 -17.54 23.51 -13.59
CA PRO A 22 -17.80 23.89 -14.96
C PRO A 22 -16.56 24.53 -15.61
N ARG A 23 -16.28 24.07 -16.81
CA ARG A 23 -15.24 24.57 -17.72
C ARG A 23 -15.52 26.01 -18.04
N ALA A 24 -14.67 26.95 -17.61
CA ALA A 24 -14.65 28.32 -18.11
C ALA A 24 -14.18 28.30 -19.56
N GLU A 25 -14.98 28.89 -20.45
CA GLU A 25 -14.61 29.15 -21.83
C GLU A 25 -13.52 30.22 -21.91
N PRO A 26 -12.55 30.13 -22.82
CA PRO A 26 -11.57 31.18 -23.00
C PRO A 26 -12.12 32.25 -23.94
N ASP A 27 -12.23 33.48 -23.44
CA ASP A 27 -12.38 34.67 -24.25
C ASP A 27 -11.13 34.91 -25.12
N ALA A 28 -11.38 35.11 -26.42
CA ALA A 28 -10.37 35.45 -27.39
C ALA A 28 -10.08 36.95 -27.33
N SER A 29 -8.82 37.28 -27.43
CA SER A 29 -8.19 38.47 -28.00
C SER A 29 -7.20 39.16 -27.06
N SER A 30 -5.93 38.98 -27.36
CA SER A 30 -5.06 40.11 -27.71
C SER A 30 -3.64 39.62 -28.01
N SER A 31 -3.26 39.94 -29.22
CA SER A 31 -1.89 39.95 -29.77
C SER A 31 -0.94 40.77 -28.91
N PHE A 32 0.32 40.31 -28.74
CA PHE A 32 1.50 41.15 -28.91
C PHE A 32 2.81 40.33 -28.97
N HIS A 33 3.69 40.80 -29.82
CA HIS A 33 4.93 40.25 -30.33
C HIS A 33 6.08 40.15 -29.29
N PRO A 34 7.13 39.36 -29.62
CA PRO A 34 8.35 39.26 -28.82
C PRO A 34 9.40 40.34 -29.24
N PRO A 35 10.36 40.67 -28.42
CA PRO A 35 11.64 41.14 -28.90
C PRO A 35 12.78 40.14 -28.69
N ALA A 36 13.65 40.19 -29.66
CA ALA A 36 14.81 39.36 -29.90
C ALA A 36 16.03 39.73 -29.04
N SER A 37 16.86 38.68 -28.89
CA SER A 37 18.32 38.67 -28.91
C SER A 37 19.14 39.80 -28.25
N SER A 38 20.09 39.38 -27.39
CA SER A 38 21.50 39.77 -27.62
C SER A 38 22.48 38.90 -26.84
N SER A 39 23.39 38.38 -27.58
CA SER A 39 24.67 37.74 -27.29
C SER A 39 25.63 38.65 -26.53
N SER A 40 26.46 38.07 -25.63
CA SER A 40 27.90 38.37 -25.55
C SER A 40 28.63 37.54 -24.49
N SER A 41 29.48 36.67 -24.93
CA SER A 41 30.73 36.34 -24.21
C SER A 41 31.75 37.42 -24.57
N PRO A 42 32.80 37.72 -23.77
CA PRO A 42 34.04 36.98 -23.94
C PRO A 42 34.99 36.84 -22.71
N ARG A 43 35.90 35.86 -22.87
CA ARG A 43 37.34 35.83 -22.48
C ARG A 43 37.74 36.24 -21.05
N GLY A 44 38.36 35.39 -20.26
CA GLY A 44 39.77 34.96 -20.50
C GLY A 44 40.66 35.66 -19.48
N GLY A 45 41.22 34.97 -18.51
CA GLY A 45 42.22 35.49 -17.58
C GLY A 45 43.00 34.36 -16.92
N ARG A 46 44.19 34.17 -17.42
CA ARG A 46 45.24 33.24 -16.96
C ARG A 46 46.01 33.79 -15.79
N LEU A 47 46.57 32.89 -14.98
CA LEU A 47 47.84 32.92 -14.24
C LEU A 47 47.94 33.75 -12.96
N ALA A 48 48.29 33.04 -11.85
CA ALA A 48 49.60 33.21 -11.25
C ALA A 48 49.84 32.14 -10.13
N LEU A 49 50.88 31.36 -10.33
CA LEU A 49 51.58 30.62 -9.27
C LEU A 49 52.20 31.62 -8.32
N ALA A 50 52.09 31.35 -7.01
CA ALA A 50 53.03 31.87 -6.04
C ALA A 50 53.38 30.75 -5.05
N ALA A 51 54.58 30.25 -5.20
CA ALA A 51 55.24 29.42 -4.24
C ALA A 51 55.81 30.30 -3.09
N ALA A 52 55.59 29.94 -1.88
CA ALA A 52 56.40 30.42 -0.76
C ALA A 52 56.61 29.30 0.26
N GLN A 53 57.83 29.03 0.55
CA GLN A 53 58.45 28.05 1.44
C GLN A 53 58.51 28.54 2.92
N PRO A 54 59.13 27.79 3.87
CA PRO A 54 58.51 27.22 5.06
C PRO A 54 58.92 27.97 6.34
N GLY A 55 58.02 28.00 7.27
CA GLY A 55 58.26 28.52 8.63
C GLY A 55 58.20 27.40 9.67
N SER A 56 59.30 27.28 10.32
CA SER A 56 59.67 26.36 11.41
C SER A 56 58.77 26.40 12.65
N GLY A 57 58.54 25.22 13.22
CA GLY A 57 58.58 25.08 14.68
C GLY A 57 57.28 25.20 15.45
N ARG A 58 56.76 24.09 15.87
CA ARG A 58 56.56 23.69 17.27
C ARG A 58 55.76 22.39 17.36
N ARG A 59 56.45 21.38 17.78
CA ARG A 59 55.92 20.06 18.05
C ARG A 59 55.02 20.14 19.28
N TRP A 60 53.69 20.15 19.11
CA TRP A 60 52.76 19.87 20.19
C TRP A 60 52.53 18.36 20.23
N VAL A 61 53.15 17.73 21.21
CA VAL A 61 52.82 16.34 21.58
C VAL A 61 51.51 16.37 22.37
N GLY A 62 50.42 16.41 21.67
CA GLY A 62 49.10 16.16 22.24
C GLY A 62 48.94 14.67 22.47
N ARG A 63 49.03 14.26 23.71
CA ARG A 63 48.77 12.91 24.21
C ARG A 63 47.30 12.60 23.97
N TRP A 64 46.97 11.93 22.84
CA TRP A 64 45.65 11.37 22.61
C TRP A 64 45.46 10.21 23.57
N ARG A 65 44.74 10.44 24.66
CA ARG A 65 44.14 9.36 25.43
C ARG A 65 43.11 8.71 24.51
N ALA A 66 43.42 7.53 24.01
CA ALA A 66 42.47 6.63 23.43
C ALA A 66 41.47 6.24 24.53
N GLY A 67 40.37 6.98 24.61
CA GLY A 67 39.17 6.56 25.29
C GLY A 67 38.60 5.40 24.50
N VAL A 68 38.95 4.18 24.91
CA VAL A 68 38.30 2.97 24.42
C VAL A 68 36.85 3.06 24.92
N SER A 69 35.95 3.54 24.08
CA SER A 69 34.53 3.47 24.37
C SER A 69 34.09 2.02 24.21
N SER A 70 34.10 1.31 25.34
CA SER A 70 33.69 -0.10 25.48
C SER A 70 32.20 -0.33 25.30
N PHE A 71 31.47 0.56 24.60
CA PHE A 71 30.04 0.46 24.44
C PHE A 71 29.57 -0.23 23.14
N SER A 72 30.52 -0.64 22.26
CA SER A 72 30.16 -1.18 20.95
C SER A 72 29.78 -2.67 20.95
N PHE A 73 30.01 -3.41 22.03
CA PHE A 73 29.76 -4.87 22.08
C PHE A 73 28.36 -5.27 22.61
N LEU A 74 27.60 -4.33 23.17
CA LEU A 74 26.27 -4.66 23.73
C LEU A 74 25.12 -4.39 22.75
N ALA A 75 25.34 -3.67 21.67
CA ALA A 75 24.31 -3.33 20.69
C ALA A 75 23.58 -4.56 20.08
N PRO A 76 24.26 -5.66 19.70
CA PRO A 76 23.55 -6.82 19.13
C PRO A 76 22.69 -7.58 20.17
N PHE A 77 23.06 -7.57 21.44
CA PHE A 77 22.26 -8.22 22.51
C PHE A 77 20.93 -7.51 22.78
N PHE A 78 20.90 -6.19 22.70
CA PHE A 78 19.68 -5.40 22.91
C PHE A 78 18.77 -5.45 21.68
N ALA A 79 19.32 -5.55 20.46
CA ALA A 79 18.54 -5.68 19.24
C ALA A 79 17.76 -7.01 19.20
N GLY A 80 18.42 -8.13 19.51
CA GLY A 80 17.78 -9.45 19.51
C GLY A 80 16.65 -9.58 20.55
N ASN A 81 16.80 -8.97 21.72
CA ASN A 81 15.73 -8.96 22.72
C ASN A 81 14.52 -8.14 22.29
N LYS A 82 14.72 -7.00 21.64
CA LYS A 82 13.64 -6.16 21.14
C LYS A 82 12.86 -6.82 19.99
N GLU A 83 13.55 -7.52 19.09
CA GLU A 83 12.89 -8.26 18.00
C GLU A 83 12.04 -9.40 18.56
N LYS A 84 12.52 -10.13 19.55
CA LYS A 84 11.77 -11.18 20.22
C LYS A 84 10.52 -10.62 20.92
N GLU A 85 10.68 -9.54 21.67
CA GLU A 85 9.58 -8.84 22.35
C GLU A 85 8.53 -8.35 21.35
N ASN A 86 8.96 -7.75 20.24
CA ASN A 86 8.06 -7.30 19.18
C ASN A 86 7.29 -8.46 18.53
N ARG A 87 7.93 -9.62 18.35
CA ARG A 87 7.28 -10.83 17.82
C ARG A 87 6.23 -11.35 18.80
N GLU A 88 6.56 -11.49 20.09
CA GLU A 88 5.60 -11.92 21.11
C GLU A 88 4.42 -10.95 21.26
N LYS A 89 4.70 -9.64 21.14
CA LYS A 89 3.66 -8.60 21.12
C LYS A 89 2.77 -8.74 19.87
N ALA A 90 3.35 -8.98 18.70
CA ALA A 90 2.60 -9.17 17.46
C ALA A 90 1.68 -10.39 17.54
N GLU A 91 2.13 -11.54 18.06
CA GLU A 91 1.31 -12.73 18.21
C GLU A 91 0.08 -12.46 19.10
N ARG A 92 0.28 -11.83 20.28
CA ARG A 92 -0.85 -11.47 21.16
C ARG A 92 -1.84 -10.52 20.48
N LEU A 93 -1.34 -9.52 19.76
CA LEU A 93 -2.18 -8.58 19.04
C LEU A 93 -2.95 -9.24 17.89
N LYS A 94 -2.35 -10.22 17.19
CA LYS A 94 -3.04 -11.01 16.16
C LYS A 94 -4.20 -11.81 16.77
N GLU A 95 -3.97 -12.49 17.89
CA GLU A 95 -5.03 -13.22 18.60
C GLU A 95 -6.17 -12.30 19.03
N GLU A 96 -5.84 -11.13 19.61
CA GLU A 96 -6.83 -10.13 20.01
C GLU A 96 -7.61 -9.61 18.80
N LEU A 97 -6.93 -9.31 17.69
CA LEU A 97 -7.55 -8.85 16.45
C LEU A 97 -8.52 -9.89 15.89
N LEU A 98 -8.07 -11.14 15.77
CA LEU A 98 -8.90 -12.23 15.24
C LEU A 98 -10.13 -12.49 16.12
N ALA A 99 -9.99 -12.40 17.46
CA ALA A 99 -11.12 -12.49 18.37
C ALA A 99 -12.10 -11.32 18.20
N ALA A 100 -11.58 -10.10 18.03
CA ALA A 100 -12.40 -8.89 17.84
C ALA A 100 -13.19 -8.90 16.53
N ILE A 101 -12.59 -9.36 15.42
CA ILE A 101 -13.26 -9.33 14.10
C ILE A 101 -14.18 -10.52 13.84
N ARG A 102 -13.99 -11.65 14.54
CA ARG A 102 -14.77 -12.88 14.34
C ARG A 102 -16.27 -12.69 14.34
N PRO A 103 -16.91 -11.93 15.27
CA PRO A 103 -18.37 -11.77 15.34
C PRO A 103 -18.90 -10.74 14.32
N LEU A 104 -18.05 -10.01 13.58
CA LEU A 104 -18.44 -8.81 12.85
C LEU A 104 -18.85 -9.06 11.39
N ASP A 105 -18.99 -10.31 10.96
CA ASP A 105 -19.32 -10.69 9.57
C ASP A 105 -18.53 -9.87 8.53
N ARG A 106 -17.21 -9.98 8.59
CA ARG A 106 -16.26 -9.21 7.76
C ARG A 106 -16.35 -7.69 7.90
N GLY A 107 -17.08 -7.18 8.90
CA GLY A 107 -17.28 -5.75 9.16
C GLY A 107 -18.68 -5.25 8.87
N VAL A 108 -19.60 -6.08 8.33
CA VAL A 108 -21.01 -5.69 8.07
C VAL A 108 -21.74 -5.34 9.34
N ASP A 109 -21.53 -6.12 10.40
CA ASP A 109 -22.20 -5.97 11.69
C ASP A 109 -21.36 -5.12 12.69
N ALA A 110 -20.26 -4.50 12.22
CA ALA A 110 -19.36 -3.70 13.08
C ALA A 110 -20.00 -2.35 13.49
N THR A 111 -20.10 -2.13 14.79
CA THR A 111 -20.47 -0.83 15.37
C THR A 111 -19.33 0.19 15.22
N ALA A 112 -19.55 1.45 15.58
CA ALA A 112 -18.50 2.46 15.59
C ALA A 112 -17.41 2.11 16.63
N GLU A 113 -17.79 1.58 17.77
CA GLU A 113 -16.89 1.14 18.84
C GLU A 113 -16.04 -0.05 18.39
N ASP A 114 -16.65 -1.02 17.67
CA ASP A 114 -15.91 -2.16 17.11
C ASP A 114 -14.87 -1.70 16.10
N LYS A 115 -15.23 -0.78 15.19
CA LYS A 115 -14.30 -0.21 14.21
C LYS A 115 -13.13 0.50 14.89
N GLU A 116 -13.40 1.29 15.94
CA GLU A 116 -12.35 1.98 16.69
C GLU A 116 -11.45 1.00 17.43
N ARG A 117 -12.02 -0.05 18.04
CA ARG A 117 -11.26 -1.11 18.71
C ARG A 117 -10.33 -1.84 17.73
N VAL A 118 -10.87 -2.28 16.58
CA VAL A 118 -10.09 -2.96 15.54
C VAL A 118 -8.97 -2.04 15.03
N GLU A 119 -9.28 -0.76 14.78
CA GLU A 119 -8.29 0.22 14.33
C GLU A 119 -7.14 0.37 15.33
N LYS A 120 -7.41 0.46 16.63
CA LYS A 120 -6.38 0.55 17.68
C LYS A 120 -5.46 -0.67 17.73
N ILE A 121 -6.02 -1.87 17.58
CA ILE A 121 -5.22 -3.11 17.56
C ILE A 121 -4.33 -3.13 16.32
N VAL A 122 -4.88 -2.77 15.16
CA VAL A 122 -4.13 -2.73 13.90
C VAL A 122 -2.99 -1.72 13.96
N GLN A 123 -3.21 -0.52 14.50
CA GLN A 123 -2.15 0.49 14.69
C GLN A 123 -0.99 -0.06 15.54
N GLN A 124 -1.29 -0.80 16.61
CA GLN A 124 -0.25 -1.42 17.42
C GLN A 124 0.51 -2.53 16.67
N LEU A 125 -0.17 -3.30 15.79
CA LEU A 125 0.48 -4.26 14.90
C LEU A 125 1.40 -3.55 13.90
N GLU A 126 0.94 -2.46 13.30
CA GLU A 126 1.71 -1.64 12.36
C GLU A 126 3.01 -1.09 13.00
N GLU A 127 2.98 -0.70 14.29
CA GLU A 127 4.15 -0.25 15.05
C GLU A 127 5.24 -1.33 15.18
N VAL A 128 4.82 -2.58 15.40
CA VAL A 128 5.73 -3.72 15.61
C VAL A 128 6.05 -4.48 14.32
N ASN A 129 5.51 -4.02 13.17
CA ASN A 129 5.73 -4.64 11.87
C ASN A 129 7.22 -4.71 11.53
N GLN A 130 7.71 -5.91 11.28
CA GLN A 130 9.12 -6.15 10.97
C GLN A 130 9.40 -6.00 9.47
N VAL A 131 8.42 -6.25 8.61
CA VAL A 131 8.55 -6.15 7.15
C VAL A 131 8.39 -4.70 6.71
N LYS A 132 9.51 -4.00 6.52
CA LYS A 132 9.51 -2.57 6.14
C LYS A 132 9.28 -2.32 4.66
N GLU A 133 9.58 -3.30 3.81
CA GLU A 133 9.44 -3.24 2.35
C GLU A 133 8.59 -4.42 1.84
N PRO A 134 7.28 -4.43 2.13
CA PRO A 134 6.42 -5.57 1.80
C PRO A 134 6.37 -5.91 0.30
N LEU A 135 6.54 -4.92 -0.58
CA LEU A 135 6.57 -5.18 -2.03
C LEU A 135 7.83 -5.88 -2.53
N LYS A 136 8.86 -5.98 -1.68
CA LYS A 136 10.08 -6.74 -1.95
C LYS A 136 10.13 -8.07 -1.18
N SER A 137 9.10 -8.37 -0.39
CA SER A 137 9.02 -9.57 0.43
C SER A 137 8.22 -10.65 -0.28
N ASP A 138 8.76 -11.87 -0.29
CA ASP A 138 8.07 -13.06 -0.81
C ASP A 138 6.83 -13.41 0.02
N LEU A 139 6.75 -12.96 1.27
CA LEU A 139 5.59 -13.15 2.13
C LEU A 139 4.30 -12.53 1.55
N LEU A 140 4.42 -11.52 0.67
CA LEU A 140 3.25 -10.90 0.05
C LEU A 140 2.64 -11.77 -1.04
N ASN A 141 3.43 -12.66 -1.66
CA ASN A 141 2.99 -13.54 -2.73
C ASN A 141 1.98 -14.58 -2.23
N GLY A 142 0.97 -14.85 -3.04
CA GLY A 142 0.00 -15.90 -2.75
C GLY A 142 -1.45 -15.40 -2.69
N LYS A 143 -2.31 -16.27 -2.17
CA LYS A 143 -3.75 -16.07 -2.05
C LYS A 143 -4.13 -15.82 -0.60
N TRP A 144 -4.81 -14.72 -0.36
CA TRP A 144 -5.22 -14.21 0.94
C TRP A 144 -6.74 -14.20 1.06
N GLU A 145 -7.27 -14.62 2.18
CA GLU A 145 -8.68 -14.56 2.53
C GLU A 145 -8.99 -13.26 3.26
N LEU A 146 -10.04 -12.54 2.85
CA LEU A 146 -10.50 -11.33 3.51
C LEU A 146 -11.30 -11.69 4.77
N LEU A 147 -10.74 -11.35 5.93
CA LEU A 147 -11.38 -11.56 7.23
C LEU A 147 -12.20 -10.35 7.69
N TYR A 148 -11.75 -9.14 7.39
CA TYR A 148 -12.39 -7.90 7.82
C TYR A 148 -12.06 -6.74 6.88
N THR A 149 -13.04 -5.87 6.68
CA THR A 149 -12.85 -4.59 5.98
C THR A 149 -13.82 -3.52 6.46
N THR A 150 -13.43 -2.26 6.31
CA THR A 150 -14.32 -1.10 6.48
C THR A 150 -14.88 -0.60 5.15
N SER A 151 -14.59 -1.27 4.04
CA SER A 151 -15.01 -0.86 2.69
C SER A 151 -16.48 -1.17 2.42
N GLU A 152 -17.32 -0.14 2.40
CA GLU A 152 -18.76 -0.27 2.09
C GLU A 152 -19.01 -0.84 0.69
N SER A 153 -18.12 -0.58 -0.27
CA SER A 153 -18.23 -1.12 -1.63
C SER A 153 -18.10 -2.64 -1.67
N ILE A 154 -17.36 -3.24 -0.75
CA ILE A 154 -17.24 -4.69 -0.60
C ILE A 154 -18.37 -5.24 0.27
N LEU A 155 -18.63 -4.62 1.40
CA LEU A 155 -19.63 -5.08 2.37
C LEU A 155 -21.06 -4.95 1.82
N GLN A 156 -21.32 -3.96 0.98
CA GLN A 156 -22.62 -3.66 0.36
C GLN A 156 -23.77 -3.62 1.38
N PRO A 157 -23.65 -2.85 2.48
CA PRO A 157 -24.63 -2.85 3.56
C PRO A 157 -26.03 -2.43 3.12
N GLN A 158 -26.14 -1.65 2.03
CA GLN A 158 -27.40 -1.18 1.45
C GLN A 158 -28.19 -2.28 0.74
N ARG A 159 -27.56 -3.43 0.43
CA ARG A 159 -28.25 -4.55 -0.21
C ARG A 159 -28.96 -5.43 0.82
N PRO A 160 -30.13 -6.02 0.47
CA PRO A 160 -30.72 -7.08 1.31
C PRO A 160 -29.71 -8.21 1.59
N LYS A 161 -29.75 -8.80 2.78
CA LYS A 161 -28.77 -9.81 3.22
C LYS A 161 -28.54 -10.93 2.19
N PHE A 162 -29.60 -11.43 1.56
CA PHE A 162 -29.53 -12.50 0.56
C PHE A 162 -28.89 -12.11 -0.78
N LEU A 163 -28.69 -10.80 -1.04
CA LEU A 163 -28.01 -10.26 -2.22
C LEU A 163 -26.59 -9.76 -1.91
N ARG A 164 -26.14 -9.90 -0.68
CA ARG A 164 -24.75 -9.57 -0.32
C ARG A 164 -23.83 -10.74 -0.65
N PRO A 165 -22.55 -10.48 -0.95
CA PRO A 165 -21.56 -11.55 -1.07
C PRO A 165 -21.32 -12.17 0.32
N PHE A 166 -21.94 -13.34 0.57
CA PHE A 166 -21.78 -14.05 1.84
C PHE A 166 -20.77 -15.19 1.77
N GLY A 167 -20.29 -15.51 0.59
CA GLY A 167 -19.16 -16.42 0.40
C GLY A 167 -17.83 -15.77 0.76
N THR A 168 -16.77 -16.57 0.74
CA THR A 168 -15.43 -16.11 1.01
C THR A 168 -14.91 -15.19 -0.11
N ILE A 169 -14.24 -14.12 0.26
CA ILE A 169 -13.59 -13.21 -0.67
C ILE A 169 -12.08 -13.40 -0.53
N TYR A 170 -11.40 -13.54 -1.66
CA TYR A 170 -9.97 -13.70 -1.72
C TYR A 170 -9.32 -12.59 -2.53
N GLN A 171 -8.08 -12.28 -2.15
CA GLN A 171 -7.18 -11.46 -2.95
C GLN A 171 -5.86 -12.21 -3.14
N ALA A 172 -5.46 -12.39 -4.39
CA ALA A 172 -4.11 -12.90 -4.70
C ALA A 172 -3.23 -11.76 -5.18
N ILE A 173 -1.96 -11.81 -4.78
CA ILE A 173 -0.92 -10.87 -5.19
C ILE A 173 0.32 -11.67 -5.60
N ASN A 174 0.95 -11.25 -6.72
CA ASN A 174 2.27 -11.72 -7.10
C ASN A 174 3.15 -10.52 -7.40
N THR A 175 4.21 -10.37 -6.66
CA THR A 175 5.14 -9.24 -6.76
C THR A 175 6.10 -9.35 -7.92
N ASP A 176 6.43 -10.57 -8.35
CA ASP A 176 7.28 -10.88 -9.50
C ASP A 176 6.64 -10.49 -10.84
N THR A 177 5.34 -10.75 -10.98
CA THR A 177 4.58 -10.40 -12.20
C THR A 177 3.82 -9.07 -12.08
N LEU A 178 3.83 -8.44 -10.90
CA LEU A 178 3.05 -7.25 -10.57
C LEU A 178 1.56 -7.42 -10.89
N ARG A 179 1.03 -8.60 -10.59
CA ARG A 179 -0.37 -8.96 -10.83
C ARG A 179 -1.12 -9.13 -9.53
N ALA A 180 -2.39 -8.74 -9.55
CA ALA A 180 -3.34 -9.02 -8.48
C ALA A 180 -4.64 -9.59 -9.06
N GLN A 181 -5.34 -10.35 -8.23
CA GLN A 181 -6.65 -10.89 -8.55
C GLN A 181 -7.53 -10.87 -7.31
N ASN A 182 -8.72 -10.30 -7.42
CA ASN A 182 -9.76 -10.46 -6.40
C ASN A 182 -10.77 -11.49 -6.87
N MET A 183 -11.23 -12.33 -5.97
CA MET A 183 -12.12 -13.45 -6.25
C MET A 183 -13.23 -13.50 -5.20
N GLU A 184 -14.45 -13.52 -5.64
CA GLU A 184 -15.61 -13.86 -4.82
C GLU A 184 -16.01 -15.31 -5.07
N THR A 185 -16.43 -16.01 -4.01
CA THR A 185 -17.00 -17.33 -4.14
C THR A 185 -18.54 -17.23 -4.30
N TRP A 186 -19.30 -18.05 -3.64
CA TRP A 186 -20.75 -18.05 -3.70
C TRP A 186 -21.35 -16.69 -3.28
N PRO A 187 -22.42 -16.19 -3.95
CA PRO A 187 -23.16 -16.85 -5.04
C PRO A 187 -22.68 -16.40 -6.44
N TYR A 188 -21.83 -15.38 -6.54
CA TYR A 188 -21.58 -14.72 -7.83
C TYR A 188 -20.34 -15.22 -8.57
N PHE A 189 -19.36 -15.81 -7.86
CA PHE A 189 -18.09 -16.26 -8.45
C PHE A 189 -17.40 -15.22 -9.33
N ASN A 190 -17.51 -13.95 -8.95
CA ASN A 190 -16.91 -12.86 -9.69
C ASN A 190 -15.41 -12.82 -9.42
N GLN A 191 -14.67 -12.44 -10.46
CA GLN A 191 -13.23 -12.22 -10.36
C GLN A 191 -12.86 -10.92 -11.05
N VAL A 192 -11.80 -10.29 -10.57
CA VAL A 192 -11.21 -9.15 -11.25
C VAL A 192 -9.69 -9.26 -11.16
N THR A 193 -9.03 -9.08 -12.30
CA THR A 193 -7.58 -9.00 -12.36
C THR A 193 -7.12 -7.56 -12.49
N ALA A 194 -5.90 -7.31 -12.06
CA ALA A 194 -5.29 -5.99 -12.08
C ALA A 194 -3.78 -6.07 -12.26
N ASN A 195 -3.24 -5.01 -12.86
CA ASN A 195 -1.82 -4.72 -12.87
C ASN A 195 -1.50 -3.82 -11.68
N LEU A 196 -0.40 -4.13 -10.99
CA LEU A 196 0.13 -3.35 -9.88
C LEU A 196 1.23 -2.43 -10.40
N VAL A 197 1.20 -1.16 -10.02
CA VAL A 197 2.25 -0.20 -10.33
C VAL A 197 2.83 0.28 -9.00
N PRO A 198 4.04 -0.17 -8.61
CA PRO A 198 4.67 0.25 -7.37
C PRO A 198 4.88 1.77 -7.34
N LEU A 199 4.40 2.42 -6.29
CA LEU A 199 4.60 3.84 -6.01
C LEU A 199 5.77 4.03 -5.03
N ASN A 200 5.92 3.12 -4.09
CA ASN A 200 7.05 3.02 -3.16
C ASN A 200 7.19 1.58 -2.65
N SER A 201 7.98 1.33 -1.60
CA SER A 201 8.21 -0.01 -1.05
C SER A 201 6.99 -0.64 -0.37
N ARG A 202 5.91 0.12 -0.11
CA ARG A 202 4.68 -0.33 0.59
C ARG A 202 3.41 -0.10 -0.20
N ARG A 203 3.40 0.87 -1.13
CA ARG A 203 2.19 1.34 -1.82
C ARG A 203 2.23 1.03 -3.29
N VAL A 204 1.11 0.57 -3.82
CA VAL A 204 0.89 0.29 -5.24
C VAL A 204 -0.34 1.02 -5.75
N ALA A 205 -0.28 1.50 -6.99
CA ALA A 205 -1.47 1.83 -7.75
C ALA A 205 -2.00 0.55 -8.40
N VAL A 206 -3.30 0.31 -8.25
CA VAL A 206 -4.02 -0.85 -8.78
C VAL A 206 -4.75 -0.42 -10.04
N ARG A 207 -4.49 -1.10 -11.17
CA ARG A 207 -5.14 -0.85 -12.46
C ARG A 207 -5.86 -2.10 -12.90
N PHE A 208 -7.20 -2.08 -12.80
CA PHE A 208 -8.02 -3.21 -13.21
C PHE A 208 -7.98 -3.39 -14.73
N ASP A 209 -7.89 -4.63 -15.19
CA ASP A 209 -7.81 -4.98 -16.60
C ASP A 209 -9.00 -5.85 -17.07
N TYR A 210 -9.38 -6.89 -16.35
CA TYR A 210 -10.48 -7.75 -16.72
C TYR A 210 -11.38 -8.07 -15.53
N PHE A 211 -12.69 -8.09 -15.80
CA PHE A 211 -13.72 -8.63 -14.92
C PHE A 211 -14.21 -9.95 -15.47
N LYS A 212 -14.38 -10.95 -14.62
CA LYS A 212 -15.00 -12.22 -14.95
C LYS A 212 -16.25 -12.38 -14.09
N ILE A 213 -17.41 -12.45 -14.74
CA ILE A 213 -18.71 -12.57 -14.11
C ILE A 213 -19.16 -14.02 -14.14
N PHE A 214 -19.60 -14.55 -13.00
CA PHE A 214 -19.99 -15.96 -12.83
C PHE A 214 -18.91 -16.95 -13.32
N ASN A 215 -17.66 -16.55 -13.28
CA ASN A 215 -16.53 -17.31 -13.83
C ASN A 215 -16.65 -17.67 -15.34
N LEU A 216 -17.56 -17.07 -16.05
CA LEU A 216 -17.89 -17.40 -17.45
C LEU A 216 -17.66 -16.24 -18.43
N ILE A 217 -18.13 -15.03 -18.11
CA ILE A 217 -18.12 -13.89 -19.01
C ILE A 217 -16.95 -12.97 -18.65
N SER A 218 -15.97 -12.86 -19.55
CA SER A 218 -14.84 -11.93 -19.37
C SER A 218 -15.13 -10.60 -20.05
N ILE A 219 -15.02 -9.51 -19.29
CA ILE A 219 -15.24 -8.14 -19.76
C ILE A 219 -13.97 -7.33 -19.46
N LYS A 220 -13.46 -6.63 -20.46
CA LYS A 220 -12.34 -5.71 -20.26
C LYS A 220 -12.77 -4.54 -19.38
N ALA A 221 -11.98 -4.23 -18.36
CA ALA A 221 -12.26 -3.10 -17.48
C ALA A 221 -12.25 -1.78 -18.28
N PRO A 222 -13.23 -0.89 -18.09
CA PRO A 222 -13.11 0.46 -18.60
C PRO A 222 -11.94 1.11 -17.89
N GLY A 223 -10.90 1.54 -18.60
CA GLY A 223 -9.59 1.97 -18.06
C GLY A 223 -9.57 3.08 -16.99
N SER A 224 -10.74 3.45 -16.46
CA SER A 224 -10.95 4.40 -15.36
C SER A 224 -10.87 3.78 -13.95
N GLY A 225 -10.93 2.44 -13.83
CA GLY A 225 -10.85 1.76 -12.54
C GLY A 225 -9.43 1.81 -11.98
N LYS A 226 -9.18 2.77 -11.09
CA LYS A 226 -7.90 2.95 -10.40
C LYS A 226 -8.16 2.98 -8.90
N GLY A 227 -7.22 2.46 -8.13
CA GLY A 227 -7.18 2.55 -6.69
C GLY A 227 -5.74 2.50 -6.22
N GLU A 228 -5.53 2.75 -4.95
CA GLU A 228 -4.24 2.57 -4.31
C GLU A 228 -4.39 1.58 -3.15
N LEU A 229 -3.35 0.83 -2.90
CA LEU A 229 -3.27 -0.09 -1.78
C LEU A 229 -1.91 0.09 -1.11
N GLU A 230 -1.93 0.34 0.19
CA GLU A 230 -0.75 0.36 1.04
C GLU A 230 -0.77 -0.84 1.97
N ILE A 231 0.31 -1.63 1.97
CA ILE A 231 0.52 -2.74 2.90
C ILE A 231 1.19 -2.18 4.14
N THR A 232 0.48 -2.19 5.27
CA THR A 232 0.93 -1.56 6.52
C THR A 232 1.45 -2.57 7.53
N TYR A 233 0.95 -3.81 7.51
CA TYR A 233 1.46 -4.94 8.28
C TYR A 233 1.53 -6.19 7.39
N LEU A 234 2.58 -6.98 7.55
CA LEU A 234 2.77 -8.23 6.82
C LEU A 234 3.60 -9.20 7.65
N ASP A 235 3.08 -10.41 7.82
CA ASP A 235 3.83 -11.59 8.26
C ASP A 235 3.41 -12.83 7.44
N GLU A 236 3.79 -14.01 7.89
CA GLU A 236 3.51 -15.29 7.20
C GLU A 236 2.01 -15.63 7.18
N GLU A 237 1.22 -15.13 8.13
CA GLU A 237 -0.18 -15.48 8.33
C GLU A 237 -1.15 -14.36 8.07
N LEU A 238 -0.77 -13.12 8.40
CA LEU A 238 -1.65 -11.98 8.44
C LEU A 238 -1.10 -10.80 7.62
N ARG A 239 -2.00 -10.11 6.95
CA ARG A 239 -1.71 -8.86 6.26
C ARG A 239 -2.76 -7.81 6.62
N ALA A 240 -2.31 -6.62 7.02
CA ALA A 240 -3.14 -5.43 7.06
C ALA A 240 -2.79 -4.50 5.89
N SER A 241 -3.81 -3.91 5.28
CA SER A 241 -3.64 -3.00 4.16
C SER A 241 -4.65 -1.88 4.22
N ARG A 242 -4.29 -0.73 3.66
CA ARG A 242 -5.15 0.46 3.59
C ARG A 242 -5.37 0.87 2.13
N GLY A 243 -6.62 1.14 1.76
CA GLY A 243 -6.98 1.70 0.45
C GLY A 243 -6.85 3.22 0.41
N ASP A 244 -7.00 3.78 -0.78
CA ASP A 244 -6.95 5.23 -1.06
C ASP A 244 -7.94 6.08 -0.24
N LYS A 245 -9.06 5.49 0.19
CA LYS A 245 -10.08 6.13 1.04
C LYS A 245 -9.88 5.85 2.54
N GLY A 246 -8.73 5.32 2.94
CA GLY A 246 -8.46 4.92 4.31
C GLY A 246 -9.17 3.63 4.74
N ASN A 247 -9.83 2.92 3.81
CA ASN A 247 -10.46 1.63 4.13
C ASN A 247 -9.43 0.63 4.61
N LEU A 248 -9.74 -0.04 5.70
CA LEU A 248 -8.91 -1.10 6.28
C LEU A 248 -9.29 -2.45 5.67
N PHE A 249 -8.28 -3.28 5.44
CA PHE A 249 -8.42 -4.67 4.97
C PHE A 249 -7.53 -5.56 5.82
N ILE A 250 -8.11 -6.56 6.47
CA ILE A 250 -7.40 -7.59 7.22
C ILE A 250 -7.57 -8.92 6.48
N LEU A 251 -6.45 -9.51 6.12
CA LEU A 251 -6.43 -10.72 5.31
C LEU A 251 -5.54 -11.78 5.94
N LYS A 252 -5.94 -13.06 5.78
CA LYS A 252 -5.21 -14.23 6.23
C LYS A 252 -4.63 -14.97 5.02
N MET A 253 -3.39 -15.45 5.14
CA MET A 253 -2.77 -16.31 4.14
C MET A 253 -3.49 -17.67 4.09
N VAL A 254 -3.82 -18.12 2.87
CA VAL A 254 -4.45 -19.42 2.63
C VAL A 254 -3.68 -20.28 1.63
N ASP A 255 -2.97 -19.68 0.69
CA ASP A 255 -2.15 -20.43 -0.28
C ASP A 255 -0.96 -19.57 -0.75
N PRO A 256 0.24 -19.75 -0.18
CA PRO A 256 1.42 -18.99 -0.57
C PRO A 256 1.96 -19.39 -1.96
N ALA A 257 1.58 -20.56 -2.47
CA ALA A 257 2.01 -21.02 -3.78
C ALA A 257 1.12 -20.53 -4.93
N TYR A 258 -0.03 -19.94 -4.63
CA TYR A 258 -0.95 -19.45 -5.65
C TYR A 258 -0.30 -18.41 -6.55
N ARG A 259 -0.53 -18.54 -7.86
CA ARG A 259 -0.08 -17.54 -8.85
C ARG A 259 -1.27 -17.05 -9.67
N VAL A 260 -1.34 -15.74 -9.83
CA VAL A 260 -2.36 -15.09 -10.66
C VAL A 260 -2.11 -15.45 -12.12
N PRO A 261 -3.12 -15.95 -12.85
CA PRO A 261 -3.00 -16.19 -14.29
C PRO A 261 -2.58 -14.92 -15.05
N LEU A 262 -1.72 -15.09 -16.05
CA LEU A 262 -1.25 -14.02 -16.95
C LEU A 262 -2.29 -13.69 -18.00
#